data_03e0c8735cc3359c612da3aa34ccb213
#
_entry.id   03e0c8735cc3359c612da3aa34ccb213
#
_cell.length_a   1.000
_cell.length_b   1.000
_cell.length_c   1.000
_cell.angle_alpha   90.00
_cell.angle_beta   90.00
_cell.angle_gamma   90.00
#
_symmetry.space_group_name_H-M   'P 1'
#
loop_
_entity.id
_entity.type
_entity.pdbx_description
1 polymer ?
#
loop_
_entity_poly.entity_id
_entity_poly.type
_entity_poly.pdbx_seq_one_letter_code
_entity_poly.pdbx_strand_id
1 'polypeptide(L)'
;EQTFVTEGKILLEAGWKKVYDGGDNDRSLDPLPPGKEVLCQKLDLAEHQTTPPPRYNEATLLSAMENSDKLVEDEELAEAMKERGLGTPATRAAIIEKLIKEKYVVREGKDLVPTGKAFELLGLLEAMRIDVLASPEMTGDWEFKLNRILKGQFTRDQFMGEIRTMTRQIIERIKDFATSETGPEAPFSPVNGIRYFSTPTAYVSEDGSISIRKILGGRPLSDDEVVLLLRGETIGPFTDFRS
;
A
#
# COMPACT_ATOMS: atom_id res chain seq x y z
N GLU A 1 -33.33 -7.40 12.60
CA GLU A 1 -33.89 -6.19 12.03
C GLU A 1 -32.95 -5.73 10.91
N GLN A 2 -33.48 -5.55 9.69
CA GLN A 2 -32.67 -5.14 8.52
C GLN A 2 -33.04 -3.69 8.18
N THR A 3 -32.02 -2.85 8.00
CA THR A 3 -32.21 -1.45 7.64
C THR A 3 -32.02 -1.27 6.14
N PHE A 4 -33.01 -0.69 5.48
CA PHE A 4 -32.96 -0.32 4.06
C PHE A 4 -32.80 1.19 3.97
N VAL A 5 -31.85 1.65 3.13
CA VAL A 5 -31.59 3.06 2.90
C VAL A 5 -31.92 3.40 1.46
N THR A 6 -32.66 4.49 1.26
CA THR A 6 -32.96 5.03 -0.06
C THR A 6 -32.55 6.50 -0.09
N GLU A 7 -31.72 6.85 -1.06
CA GLU A 7 -31.28 8.23 -1.28
C GLU A 7 -31.94 8.80 -2.54
N GLY A 8 -32.39 10.03 -2.48
CA GLY A 8 -32.94 10.77 -3.61
C GLY A 8 -32.64 12.25 -3.51
N LYS A 9 -32.74 12.94 -4.63
CA LYS A 9 -32.51 14.38 -4.73
C LYS A 9 -33.81 15.09 -5.07
N ILE A 10 -34.09 16.18 -4.41
CA ILE A 10 -35.18 17.10 -4.73
C ILE A 10 -34.54 18.40 -5.25
N LEU A 11 -34.88 18.79 -6.48
CA LEU A 11 -34.42 20.04 -7.05
C LEU A 11 -35.27 21.18 -6.48
N LEU A 12 -34.73 21.96 -5.54
CA LEU A 12 -35.42 23.13 -4.96
C LEU A 12 -35.40 24.33 -5.91
N GLU A 13 -34.25 24.61 -6.52
CA GLU A 13 -34.06 25.67 -7.52
C GLU A 13 -33.14 25.18 -8.64
N ALA A 14 -33.52 25.42 -9.88
CA ALA A 14 -32.74 24.98 -11.04
C ALA A 14 -31.44 25.78 -11.23
N GLY A 15 -31.32 26.98 -10.65
CA GLY A 15 -30.13 27.82 -10.72
C GLY A 15 -29.52 27.90 -12.14
N TRP A 16 -28.23 27.62 -12.26
CA TRP A 16 -27.51 27.60 -13.55
C TRP A 16 -27.96 26.46 -14.50
N LYS A 17 -28.59 25.39 -14.00
CA LYS A 17 -29.16 24.31 -14.82
C LYS A 17 -30.25 24.80 -15.80
N LYS A 18 -30.88 25.97 -15.53
CA LYS A 18 -31.84 26.58 -16.44
C LYS A 18 -31.25 26.93 -17.82
N VAL A 19 -29.93 27.08 -17.91
CA VAL A 19 -29.22 27.44 -19.16
C VAL A 19 -28.99 26.22 -20.05
N TYR A 20 -29.07 25.02 -19.47
CA TYR A 20 -28.82 23.74 -20.18
C TYR A 20 -30.12 22.97 -20.24
N ASP A 21 -30.64 22.72 -21.45
CA ASP A 21 -31.81 21.85 -21.73
C ASP A 21 -31.48 20.35 -21.50
N GLY A 22 -30.87 20.03 -20.39
CA GLY A 22 -30.57 18.66 -20.00
C GLY A 22 -31.70 18.09 -19.16
N GLY A 23 -32.48 17.17 -19.69
CA GLY A 23 -33.49 16.43 -18.95
C GLY A 23 -32.91 15.83 -17.67
N ASP A 24 -33.46 16.24 -16.55
CA ASP A 24 -33.09 15.74 -15.22
C ASP A 24 -33.60 14.29 -15.10
N ASN A 25 -32.74 13.31 -15.37
CA ASN A 25 -33.03 11.89 -15.16
C ASN A 25 -32.90 11.47 -13.68
N ASP A 26 -32.73 12.44 -12.78
CA ASP A 26 -32.69 12.19 -11.34
C ASP A 26 -34.10 11.75 -10.88
N ARG A 27 -34.20 10.54 -10.33
CA ARG A 27 -35.43 10.06 -9.72
C ARG A 27 -35.76 10.94 -8.54
N SER A 28 -36.82 11.76 -8.70
CA SER A 28 -37.42 12.46 -7.58
C SER A 28 -38.04 11.45 -6.62
N LEU A 29 -37.67 11.49 -5.36
CA LEU A 29 -38.35 10.73 -4.32
C LEU A 29 -39.37 11.64 -3.64
N ASP A 30 -40.62 11.18 -3.60
CA ASP A 30 -41.64 11.85 -2.80
C ASP A 30 -41.27 11.73 -1.31
N PRO A 31 -41.34 12.84 -0.53
CA PRO A 31 -41.03 12.78 0.89
C PRO A 31 -42.00 11.85 1.62
N LEU A 32 -41.46 10.84 2.28
CA LEU A 32 -42.20 9.92 3.11
C LEU A 32 -42.17 10.41 4.57
N PRO A 33 -43.35 10.64 5.21
CA PRO A 33 -43.34 11.01 6.63
C PRO A 33 -42.90 9.84 7.50
N PRO A 34 -42.23 10.11 8.64
CA PRO A 34 -41.85 9.10 9.58
C PRO A 34 -43.05 8.23 10.04
N GLY A 35 -42.81 6.93 10.11
CA GLY A 35 -43.87 5.94 10.52
C GLY A 35 -44.89 5.55 9.45
N LYS A 36 -44.72 6.01 8.20
CA LYS A 36 -45.57 5.54 7.10
C LYS A 36 -45.23 4.11 6.76
N GLU A 37 -46.24 3.23 6.77
CA GLU A 37 -46.08 1.86 6.28
C GLU A 37 -45.91 1.84 4.77
N VAL A 38 -44.94 1.05 4.31
CA VAL A 38 -44.64 0.85 2.90
C VAL A 38 -44.70 -0.65 2.57
N LEU A 39 -45.21 -0.96 1.39
CA LEU A 39 -45.26 -2.33 0.89
C LEU A 39 -44.04 -2.64 0.07
N CYS A 40 -43.23 -3.63 0.50
CA CYS A 40 -42.14 -4.15 -0.30
C CYS A 40 -42.74 -4.95 -1.47
N GLN A 41 -42.57 -4.45 -2.70
CA GLN A 41 -43.10 -5.11 -3.90
C GLN A 41 -42.15 -6.19 -4.41
N LYS A 42 -40.85 -6.00 -4.25
CA LYS A 42 -39.80 -6.91 -4.73
C LYS A 42 -38.54 -6.77 -3.88
N LEU A 43 -37.96 -7.90 -3.54
CA LEU A 43 -36.65 -7.97 -2.89
C LEU A 43 -35.71 -8.77 -3.79
N ASP A 44 -34.69 -8.16 -4.26
CA ASP A 44 -33.64 -8.83 -5.04
C ASP A 44 -32.37 -8.94 -4.17
N LEU A 45 -31.85 -10.15 -4.02
CA LEU A 45 -30.55 -10.41 -3.40
C LEU A 45 -29.49 -10.36 -4.51
N ALA A 46 -28.62 -9.37 -4.46
CA ALA A 46 -27.49 -9.28 -5.38
C ALA A 46 -26.21 -9.75 -4.66
N GLU A 47 -25.58 -10.77 -5.20
CA GLU A 47 -24.28 -11.24 -4.73
C GLU A 47 -23.19 -10.47 -5.48
N HIS A 48 -22.28 -9.84 -4.73
CA HIS A 48 -21.15 -9.12 -5.27
C HIS A 48 -19.85 -9.67 -4.66
N GLN A 49 -18.83 -9.79 -5.48
CA GLN A 49 -17.50 -10.06 -5.01
C GLN A 49 -16.70 -8.75 -4.91
N THR A 50 -15.91 -8.60 -3.87
CA THR A 50 -14.98 -7.49 -3.76
C THR A 50 -13.92 -7.58 -4.86
N THR A 51 -13.62 -6.46 -5.47
CA THR A 51 -12.54 -6.35 -6.44
C THR A 51 -11.34 -5.63 -5.79
N PRO A 52 -10.10 -5.97 -6.16
CA PRO A 52 -8.95 -5.24 -5.67
C PRO A 52 -9.03 -3.77 -6.11
N PRO A 53 -8.42 -2.85 -5.34
CA PRO A 53 -8.37 -1.44 -5.72
C PRO A 53 -7.66 -1.28 -7.09
N PRO A 54 -8.03 -0.26 -7.87
CA PRO A 54 -7.38 0.00 -9.14
C PRO A 54 -5.89 0.32 -8.94
N ARG A 55 -5.06 -0.03 -9.93
CA ARG A 55 -3.64 0.33 -9.92
C ARG A 55 -3.48 1.86 -9.97
N TYR A 56 -2.40 2.35 -9.42
CA TYR A 56 -2.04 3.76 -9.55
C TYR A 56 -1.65 4.07 -11.00
N ASN A 57 -2.06 5.25 -11.45
CA ASN A 57 -1.45 5.95 -12.56
C ASN A 57 -0.64 7.14 -12.03
N GLU A 58 0.04 7.88 -12.89
CA GLU A 58 0.88 9.00 -12.45
C GLU A 58 0.09 10.06 -11.66
N ALA A 59 -1.12 10.39 -12.12
CA ALA A 59 -1.95 11.39 -11.47
C ALA A 59 -2.44 10.90 -10.09
N THR A 60 -2.90 9.66 -9.99
CA THR A 60 -3.37 9.11 -8.71
C THR A 60 -2.22 8.84 -7.75
N LEU A 61 -1.02 8.49 -8.24
CA LEU A 61 0.17 8.36 -7.40
C LEU A 61 0.63 9.72 -6.88
N LEU A 62 0.65 10.76 -7.72
CA LEU A 62 0.93 12.13 -7.28
C LEU A 62 -0.06 12.58 -6.20
N SER A 63 -1.36 12.30 -6.39
CA SER A 63 -2.39 12.61 -5.40
C SER A 63 -2.19 11.83 -4.09
N ALA A 64 -1.80 10.55 -4.16
CA ALA A 64 -1.50 9.75 -2.97
C ALA A 64 -0.25 10.27 -2.23
N MET A 65 0.78 10.71 -2.95
CA MET A 65 1.96 11.35 -2.34
C MET A 65 1.61 12.69 -1.67
N GLU A 66 0.67 13.44 -2.24
CA GLU A 66 0.20 14.70 -1.68
C GLU A 66 -0.67 14.50 -0.44
N ASN A 67 -1.56 13.52 -0.46
CA ASN A 67 -2.49 13.18 0.62
C ASN A 67 -2.01 11.94 1.39
N SER A 68 -0.73 11.88 1.69
CA SER A 68 -0.12 10.73 2.35
C SER A 68 -0.42 10.62 3.85
N ASP A 69 -1.05 11.64 4.43
CA ASP A 69 -1.68 11.60 5.75
C ASP A 69 -2.64 10.40 5.91
N LYS A 70 -3.34 10.05 4.84
CA LYS A 70 -4.28 8.90 4.79
C LYS A 70 -3.59 7.52 4.82
N LEU A 71 -2.29 7.48 4.66
CA LEU A 71 -1.48 6.25 4.69
C LEU A 71 -0.86 6.01 6.06
N VAL A 72 -1.01 6.95 7.00
CA VAL A 72 -0.44 6.91 8.34
C VAL A 72 -1.55 6.71 9.36
N GLU A 73 -1.43 5.69 10.22
CA GLU A 73 -2.44 5.37 11.22
C GLU A 73 -2.37 6.28 12.46
N ASP A 74 -1.18 6.81 12.77
CA ASP A 74 -0.96 7.71 13.90
C ASP A 74 -1.47 9.12 13.58
N GLU A 75 -2.43 9.61 14.36
CA GLU A 75 -3.08 10.90 14.13
C GLU A 75 -2.12 12.10 14.22
N GLU A 76 -1.11 12.07 15.11
CA GLU A 76 -0.14 13.16 15.25
C GLU A 76 0.82 13.22 14.06
N LEU A 77 1.26 12.06 13.57
CA LEU A 77 2.10 11.94 12.39
C LEU A 77 1.32 12.26 11.11
N ALA A 78 0.07 11.82 11.02
CA ALA A 78 -0.83 12.14 9.90
C ALA A 78 -1.04 13.65 9.79
N GLU A 79 -1.31 14.36 10.90
CA GLU A 79 -1.47 15.82 10.91
C GLU A 79 -0.17 16.53 10.50
N ALA A 80 1.01 16.03 10.90
CA ALA A 80 2.29 16.57 10.47
C ALA A 80 2.53 16.40 8.95
N MET A 81 2.01 15.33 8.36
CA MET A 81 2.12 15.06 6.92
C MET A 81 1.09 15.78 6.07
N LYS A 82 -0.04 16.20 6.64
CA LYS A 82 -1.16 16.80 5.94
C LYS A 82 -0.81 18.05 5.13
N GLU A 83 0.12 18.86 5.63
CA GLU A 83 0.57 20.08 4.94
C GLU A 83 1.63 19.82 3.86
N ARG A 84 2.39 18.72 3.96
CA ARG A 84 3.61 18.51 3.16
C ARG A 84 3.55 17.27 2.27
N GLY A 85 2.97 16.20 2.73
CA GLY A 85 2.91 14.92 2.03
C GLY A 85 4.29 14.26 1.87
N LEU A 86 4.36 13.25 1.01
CA LEU A 86 5.61 12.60 0.60
C LEU A 86 6.26 13.38 -0.54
N GLY A 87 7.45 13.89 -0.30
CA GLY A 87 8.15 14.78 -1.23
C GLY A 87 7.49 16.16 -1.33
N THR A 88 8.18 17.09 -1.94
CA THR A 88 7.65 18.44 -2.22
C THR A 88 6.92 18.48 -3.57
N PRO A 89 6.01 19.45 -3.81
CA PRO A 89 5.38 19.60 -5.13
C PRO A 89 6.39 19.65 -6.28
N ALA A 90 7.56 20.26 -6.07
CA ALA A 90 8.61 20.34 -7.08
C ALA A 90 9.34 19.01 -7.35
N THR A 91 9.35 18.09 -6.41
CA THR A 91 10.16 16.84 -6.50
C THR A 91 9.33 15.61 -6.78
N ARG A 92 8.02 15.58 -6.51
CA ARG A 92 7.17 14.39 -6.66
C ARG A 92 7.22 13.80 -8.06
N ALA A 93 7.01 14.62 -9.10
CA ALA A 93 7.07 14.16 -10.48
C ALA A 93 8.46 13.59 -10.84
N ALA A 94 9.52 14.26 -10.42
CA ALA A 94 10.89 13.78 -10.65
C ALA A 94 11.19 12.46 -9.93
N ILE A 95 10.59 12.21 -8.76
CA ILE A 95 10.71 10.93 -8.04
C ILE A 95 10.03 9.82 -8.86
N ILE A 96 8.80 10.03 -9.35
CA ILE A 96 8.09 9.04 -10.17
C ILE A 96 8.88 8.74 -11.44
N GLU A 97 9.35 9.75 -12.15
CA GLU A 97 10.19 9.57 -13.35
C GLU A 97 11.48 8.81 -13.05
N LYS A 98 12.10 9.07 -11.89
CA LYS A 98 13.29 8.34 -11.45
C LYS A 98 12.96 6.85 -11.21
N LEU A 99 11.86 6.53 -10.55
CA LEU A 99 11.45 5.14 -10.33
C LEU A 99 11.24 4.40 -11.65
N ILE A 100 10.67 5.07 -12.66
CA ILE A 100 10.47 4.51 -13.99
C ILE A 100 11.82 4.33 -14.71
N LYS A 101 12.67 5.36 -14.70
CA LYS A 101 14.01 5.32 -15.31
C LYS A 101 14.87 4.22 -14.73
N GLU A 102 14.84 4.04 -13.42
CA GLU A 102 15.59 3.01 -12.70
C GLU A 102 14.93 1.63 -12.77
N LYS A 103 13.80 1.52 -13.50
CA LYS A 103 13.03 0.28 -13.70
C LYS A 103 12.52 -0.37 -12.40
N TYR A 104 12.20 0.41 -11.41
CA TYR A 104 11.42 -0.06 -10.27
C TYR A 104 9.94 -0.15 -10.60
N VAL A 105 9.47 0.76 -11.46
CA VAL A 105 8.09 0.82 -11.93
C VAL A 105 8.11 0.93 -13.46
N VAL A 106 7.13 0.33 -14.13
CA VAL A 106 6.91 0.46 -15.58
C VAL A 106 5.51 0.97 -15.86
N ARG A 107 5.34 1.63 -17.03
CA ARG A 107 4.02 2.05 -17.52
C ARG A 107 3.40 0.92 -18.32
N GLU A 108 2.20 0.51 -17.97
CA GLU A 108 1.35 -0.41 -18.73
C GLU A 108 0.06 0.31 -19.12
N GLY A 109 -0.02 0.79 -20.33
CA GLY A 109 -1.07 1.73 -20.73
C GLY A 109 -0.99 3.00 -19.89
N LYS A 110 -2.01 3.26 -19.09
CA LYS A 110 -2.05 4.40 -18.15
C LYS A 110 -1.60 4.03 -16.72
N ASP A 111 -1.46 2.76 -16.43
CA ASP A 111 -1.21 2.26 -15.09
C ASP A 111 0.29 2.13 -14.81
N LEU A 112 0.67 2.35 -13.55
CA LEU A 112 2.01 2.12 -13.05
C LEU A 112 2.07 0.74 -12.39
N VAL A 113 3.01 -0.07 -12.83
CA VAL A 113 3.17 -1.45 -12.37
C VAL A 113 4.56 -1.64 -11.79
N PRO A 114 4.69 -2.12 -10.54
CA PRO A 114 5.99 -2.44 -9.96
C PRO A 114 6.63 -3.61 -10.70
N THR A 115 7.96 -3.58 -10.83
CA THR A 115 8.76 -4.63 -11.46
C THR A 115 9.28 -5.62 -10.43
N GLY A 116 9.83 -6.75 -10.90
CA GLY A 116 10.54 -7.70 -10.05
C GLY A 116 11.63 -7.04 -9.20
N LYS A 117 12.36 -6.07 -9.77
CA LYS A 117 13.39 -5.28 -9.05
C LYS A 117 12.83 -4.52 -7.84
N ALA A 118 11.60 -3.99 -7.94
CA ALA A 118 10.96 -3.32 -6.81
C ALA A 118 10.63 -4.31 -5.69
N PHE A 119 10.07 -5.47 -6.04
CA PHE A 119 9.75 -6.52 -5.07
C PHE A 119 11.02 -7.09 -4.41
N GLU A 120 12.10 -7.28 -5.19
CA GLU A 120 13.39 -7.71 -4.64
C GLU A 120 13.93 -6.71 -3.61
N LEU A 121 13.86 -5.39 -3.91
CA LEU A 121 14.31 -4.37 -2.97
C LEU A 121 13.47 -4.37 -1.69
N LEU A 122 12.15 -4.40 -1.81
CA LEU A 122 11.26 -4.41 -0.64
C LEU A 122 11.43 -5.68 0.18
N GLY A 123 11.50 -6.84 -0.47
CA GLY A 123 11.75 -8.11 0.21
C GLY A 123 13.12 -8.16 0.90
N LEU A 124 14.14 -7.48 0.35
CA LEU A 124 15.44 -7.34 0.99
C LEU A 124 15.35 -6.47 2.26
N LEU A 125 14.64 -5.32 2.21
CA LEU A 125 14.44 -4.47 3.38
C LEU A 125 13.69 -5.19 4.48
N GLU A 126 12.64 -5.93 4.14
CA GLU A 126 11.87 -6.76 5.06
C GLU A 126 12.74 -7.86 5.68
N ALA A 127 13.48 -8.62 4.86
CA ALA A 127 14.39 -9.68 5.33
C ALA A 127 15.45 -9.15 6.31
N MET A 128 15.93 -7.92 6.09
CA MET A 128 16.85 -7.22 7.01
C MET A 128 16.12 -6.55 8.18
N ARG A 129 14.78 -6.58 8.25
CA ARG A 129 13.95 -5.89 9.24
C ARG A 129 14.18 -4.37 9.25
N ILE A 130 14.32 -3.78 8.06
CA ILE A 130 14.55 -2.32 7.87
C ILE A 130 13.29 -1.68 7.27
N ASP A 131 12.11 -2.08 7.73
CA ASP A 131 10.80 -1.63 7.21
C ASP A 131 10.63 -0.11 7.31
N VAL A 132 11.32 0.51 8.27
CA VAL A 132 11.32 1.97 8.48
C VAL A 132 11.66 2.76 7.20
N LEU A 133 12.48 2.22 6.29
CA LEU A 133 12.82 2.88 5.03
C LEU A 133 11.73 2.76 3.96
N ALA A 134 10.79 1.85 4.14
CA ALA A 134 9.66 1.64 3.22
C ALA A 134 8.35 2.24 3.74
N SER A 135 8.38 2.87 4.92
CA SER A 135 7.22 3.37 5.65
C SER A 135 7.05 4.89 5.49
N PRO A 136 5.83 5.39 5.21
CA PRO A 136 5.54 6.82 5.23
C PRO A 136 5.63 7.43 6.63
N GLU A 137 5.46 6.64 7.70
CA GLU A 137 5.50 7.07 9.10
C GLU A 137 6.85 7.69 9.46
N MET A 138 7.96 7.21 8.89
CA MET A 138 9.27 7.81 9.10
C MET A 138 9.31 9.27 8.63
N THR A 139 8.71 9.57 7.49
CA THR A 139 8.63 10.94 7.00
C THR A 139 7.74 11.79 7.90
N GLY A 140 6.60 11.25 8.33
CA GLY A 140 5.69 11.89 9.29
C GLY A 140 6.38 12.22 10.61
N ASP A 141 7.10 11.28 11.19
CA ASP A 141 7.87 11.47 12.44
C ASP A 141 8.93 12.58 12.29
N TRP A 142 9.64 12.60 11.17
CA TRP A 142 10.64 13.65 10.94
C TRP A 142 10.00 15.03 10.76
N GLU A 143 8.92 15.15 10.02
CA GLU A 143 8.20 16.42 9.85
C GLU A 143 7.60 16.89 11.19
N PHE A 144 7.04 15.98 11.98
CA PHE A 144 6.56 16.27 13.33
C PHE A 144 7.68 16.82 14.23
N LYS A 145 8.85 16.16 14.26
CA LYS A 145 10.01 16.60 15.06
C LYS A 145 10.59 17.92 14.57
N LEU A 146 10.63 18.13 13.26
CA LEU A 146 11.07 19.42 12.68
C LEU A 146 10.12 20.56 13.09
N ASN A 147 8.81 20.34 13.10
CA ASN A 147 7.84 21.31 13.61
C ASN A 147 8.05 21.60 15.10
N ARG A 148 8.38 20.59 15.90
CA ARG A 148 8.71 20.78 17.32
C ARG A 148 10.00 21.60 17.53
N ILE A 149 10.98 21.44 16.64
CA ILE A 149 12.21 22.29 16.66
C ILE A 149 11.83 23.75 16.39
N LEU A 150 10.97 24.01 15.40
CA LEU A 150 10.50 25.36 15.10
C LEU A 150 9.77 26.00 16.27
N LYS A 151 9.03 25.21 17.07
CA LYS A 151 8.31 25.65 18.27
C LYS A 151 9.21 25.70 19.53
N GLY A 152 10.50 25.39 19.43
CA GLY A 152 11.44 25.34 20.57
C GLY A 152 11.19 24.20 21.57
N GLN A 153 10.39 23.20 21.20
CA GLN A 153 10.01 22.04 22.02
C GLN A 153 10.96 20.84 21.84
N PHE A 154 11.81 20.89 20.85
CA PHE A 154 12.79 19.87 20.52
C PHE A 154 14.06 20.53 19.98
N THR A 155 15.22 19.93 20.15
CA THR A 155 16.47 20.52 19.69
C THR A 155 17.02 19.82 18.45
N ARG A 156 17.76 20.57 17.62
CA ARG A 156 18.47 20.00 16.48
C ARG A 156 19.42 18.87 16.87
N ASP A 157 20.09 18.98 18.02
CA ASP A 157 21.05 17.98 18.45
C ASP A 157 20.37 16.69 18.88
N GLN A 158 19.19 16.76 19.53
CA GLN A 158 18.36 15.60 19.82
C GLN A 158 17.91 14.92 18.53
N PHE A 159 17.36 15.66 17.57
CA PHE A 159 16.96 15.14 16.26
C PHE A 159 18.11 14.44 15.54
N MET A 160 19.28 15.10 15.44
CA MET A 160 20.45 14.50 14.80
C MET A 160 21.00 13.29 15.56
N GLY A 161 20.82 13.25 16.89
CA GLY A 161 21.16 12.10 17.71
C GLY A 161 20.32 10.87 17.36
N GLU A 162 19.01 11.06 17.20
CA GLU A 162 18.08 9.99 16.78
C GLU A 162 18.40 9.47 15.36
N ILE A 163 18.66 10.38 14.41
CA ILE A 163 19.06 10.01 13.04
C ILE A 163 20.34 9.18 13.03
N ARG A 164 21.36 9.59 13.80
CA ARG A 164 22.61 8.83 13.91
C ARG A 164 22.39 7.45 14.52
N THR A 165 21.53 7.36 15.52
CA THR A 165 21.19 6.08 16.16
C THR A 165 20.48 5.16 15.20
N MET A 166 19.44 5.64 14.51
CA MET A 166 18.71 4.89 13.48
C MET A 166 19.66 4.42 12.36
N THR A 167 20.50 5.32 11.84
CA THR A 167 21.48 4.97 10.79
C THR A 167 22.45 3.88 11.25
N ARG A 168 22.91 3.93 12.50
CA ARG A 168 23.79 2.89 13.06
C ARG A 168 23.06 1.56 13.15
N GLN A 169 21.82 1.55 13.63
CA GLN A 169 21.01 0.33 13.71
C GLN A 169 20.77 -0.29 12.33
N ILE A 170 20.50 0.53 11.31
CA ILE A 170 20.34 0.05 9.92
C ILE A 170 21.66 -0.59 9.44
N ILE A 171 22.79 0.05 9.66
CA ILE A 171 24.09 -0.49 9.25
C ILE A 171 24.40 -1.80 9.96
N GLU A 172 24.11 -1.91 11.26
CA GLU A 172 24.30 -3.13 12.03
C GLU A 172 23.42 -4.27 11.47
N ARG A 173 22.13 -4.03 11.22
CA ARG A 173 21.23 -5.02 10.62
C ARG A 173 21.70 -5.49 9.25
N ILE A 174 22.19 -4.56 8.40
CA ILE A 174 22.76 -4.92 7.08
C ILE A 174 24.00 -5.81 7.24
N LYS A 175 24.89 -5.50 8.19
CA LYS A 175 26.08 -6.30 8.44
C LYS A 175 25.73 -7.68 8.98
N ASP A 176 24.83 -7.76 9.94
CA ASP A 176 24.39 -9.01 10.52
C ASP A 176 23.72 -9.90 9.45
N PHE A 177 22.92 -9.31 8.59
CA PHE A 177 22.29 -10.00 7.46
C PHE A 177 23.35 -10.50 6.45
N ALA A 178 24.34 -9.67 6.11
CA ALA A 178 25.40 -10.02 5.17
C ALA A 178 26.35 -11.13 5.70
N THR A 179 26.49 -11.22 7.04
CA THR A 179 27.30 -12.28 7.70
C THR A 179 26.50 -13.54 8.03
N SER A 180 25.16 -13.48 7.95
CA SER A 180 24.28 -14.60 8.17
C SER A 180 24.21 -15.46 6.90
N GLU A 181 24.67 -16.70 6.96
CA GLU A 181 24.54 -17.64 5.82
C GLU A 181 23.10 -17.99 5.48
N THR A 182 22.18 -17.83 6.43
CA THR A 182 20.75 -18.25 6.35
C THR A 182 19.84 -17.09 6.58
N GLY A 183 19.86 -15.95 6.38
CA GLY A 183 18.85 -14.87 6.57
C GLY A 183 17.91 -15.05 7.79
N PRO A 184 16.92 -14.21 7.99
CA PRO A 184 15.90 -14.38 9.03
C PRO A 184 14.97 -15.57 8.72
N GLU A 185 14.33 -16.10 9.75
CA GLU A 185 13.30 -17.13 9.61
C GLU A 185 12.16 -16.64 8.69
N ALA A 186 11.64 -17.53 7.85
CA ALA A 186 10.56 -17.19 6.92
C ALA A 186 9.29 -16.77 7.69
N PRO A 187 8.44 -15.89 7.12
CA PRO A 187 7.24 -15.36 7.78
C PRO A 187 6.13 -16.40 7.96
N PHE A 188 6.32 -17.62 7.49
CA PHE A 188 5.36 -18.73 7.61
C PHE A 188 5.89 -19.85 8.52
N SER A 189 4.97 -20.60 9.10
CA SER A 189 5.28 -21.75 9.97
C SER A 189 6.05 -22.83 9.23
N PRO A 190 6.83 -23.70 9.94
CA PRO A 190 7.51 -24.82 9.32
C PRO A 190 6.59 -25.68 8.45
N VAL A 191 7.02 -25.98 7.24
CA VAL A 191 6.27 -26.81 6.29
C VAL A 191 6.87 -28.19 6.26
N ASN A 192 6.06 -29.24 6.44
CA ASN A 192 6.50 -30.65 6.54
C ASN A 192 7.58 -30.87 7.62
N GLY A 193 7.55 -30.07 8.71
CA GLY A 193 8.54 -30.16 9.79
C GLY A 193 9.89 -29.48 9.48
N ILE A 194 10.03 -28.85 8.33
CA ILE A 194 11.26 -28.15 7.90
C ILE A 194 11.08 -26.65 8.12
N ARG A 195 12.06 -26.00 8.74
CA ARG A 195 12.14 -24.52 8.86
C ARG A 195 12.79 -23.95 7.60
N TYR A 196 12.31 -22.78 7.24
CA TYR A 196 12.80 -22.02 6.10
C TYR A 196 13.31 -20.65 6.54
N PHE A 197 14.29 -20.16 5.83
CA PHE A 197 14.90 -18.86 6.06
C PHE A 197 14.71 -17.97 4.83
N SER A 198 14.48 -16.69 5.08
CA SER A 198 14.21 -15.70 4.06
C SER A 198 15.50 -15.06 3.59
N THR A 199 15.93 -15.40 2.38
CA THR A 199 17.00 -14.66 1.68
C THR A 199 16.39 -13.53 0.86
N PRO A 200 17.18 -12.61 0.29
CA PRO A 200 16.67 -11.54 -0.57
C PRO A 200 15.82 -12.03 -1.74
N THR A 201 16.14 -13.20 -2.30
CA THR A 201 15.55 -13.69 -3.55
C THR A 201 14.78 -15.00 -3.41
N ALA A 202 14.90 -15.67 -2.29
CA ALA A 202 14.34 -17.01 -2.09
C ALA A 202 14.03 -17.32 -0.63
N TYR A 203 13.19 -18.33 -0.41
CA TYR A 203 13.09 -19.04 0.85
C TYR A 203 13.92 -20.32 0.74
N VAL A 204 14.80 -20.55 1.72
CA VAL A 204 15.75 -21.68 1.73
C VAL A 204 15.51 -22.51 2.96
N SER A 205 15.46 -23.86 2.82
CA SER A 205 15.34 -24.79 3.96
C SER A 205 16.56 -24.70 4.87
N GLU A 206 16.38 -25.08 6.15
CA GLU A 206 17.45 -25.07 7.17
C GLU A 206 18.69 -25.88 6.75
N ASP A 207 18.48 -26.95 6.00
CA ASP A 207 19.55 -27.82 5.47
C ASP A 207 20.08 -27.39 4.09
N GLY A 208 19.51 -26.30 3.50
CA GLY A 208 19.89 -25.82 2.18
C GLY A 208 19.41 -26.68 1.00
N SER A 209 18.70 -27.76 1.24
CA SER A 209 18.31 -28.72 0.19
C SER A 209 17.16 -28.21 -0.70
N ILE A 210 16.32 -27.33 -0.19
CA ILE A 210 15.16 -26.77 -0.88
C ILE A 210 15.30 -25.26 -0.95
N SER A 211 15.09 -24.69 -2.14
CA SER A 211 15.06 -23.25 -2.35
C SER A 211 13.92 -22.88 -3.28
N ILE A 212 13.05 -21.96 -2.83
CA ILE A 212 11.95 -21.42 -3.64
C ILE A 212 12.15 -19.93 -3.82
N ARG A 213 12.23 -19.47 -5.07
CA ARG A 213 12.35 -18.05 -5.38
C ARG A 213 11.08 -17.30 -5.00
N LYS A 214 11.24 -16.12 -4.42
CA LYS A 214 10.14 -15.20 -4.08
C LYS A 214 9.44 -14.63 -5.30
N ILE A 215 10.13 -14.58 -6.43
CA ILE A 215 9.62 -14.11 -7.71
C ILE A 215 9.76 -15.22 -8.75
N LEU A 216 8.65 -15.56 -9.39
CA LEU A 216 8.60 -16.56 -10.44
C LEU A 216 8.01 -15.93 -11.72
N GLY A 217 8.78 -15.94 -12.81
CA GLY A 217 8.34 -15.34 -14.08
C GLY A 217 7.94 -13.85 -13.96
N GLY A 218 8.69 -13.06 -13.18
CA GLY A 218 8.41 -11.65 -12.93
C GLY A 218 7.24 -11.36 -11.97
N ARG A 219 6.57 -12.41 -11.45
CA ARG A 219 5.47 -12.31 -10.50
C ARG A 219 5.95 -12.70 -9.10
N PRO A 220 5.71 -11.86 -8.06
CA PRO A 220 5.96 -12.24 -6.68
C PRO A 220 4.99 -13.34 -6.26
N LEU A 221 5.50 -14.33 -5.52
CA LEU A 221 4.68 -15.34 -4.86
C LEU A 221 4.23 -14.84 -3.49
N SER A 222 2.97 -15.07 -3.14
CA SER A 222 2.49 -14.87 -1.77
C SER A 222 3.03 -15.96 -0.85
N ASP A 223 3.06 -15.71 0.45
CA ASP A 223 3.51 -16.70 1.44
C ASP A 223 2.66 -17.97 1.39
N ASP A 224 1.35 -17.85 1.18
CA ASP A 224 0.45 -18.99 1.02
C ASP A 224 0.80 -19.83 -0.22
N GLU A 225 1.10 -19.19 -1.35
CA GLU A 225 1.52 -19.87 -2.58
C GLU A 225 2.86 -20.61 -2.38
N VAL A 226 3.80 -19.98 -1.66
CA VAL A 226 5.07 -20.62 -1.30
C VAL A 226 4.83 -21.85 -0.44
N VAL A 227 3.96 -21.76 0.57
CA VAL A 227 3.60 -22.89 1.45
C VAL A 227 2.98 -24.04 0.65
N LEU A 228 2.09 -23.75 -0.30
CA LEU A 228 1.50 -24.78 -1.18
C LEU A 228 2.58 -25.47 -2.03
N LEU A 229 3.49 -24.71 -2.64
CA LEU A 229 4.61 -25.28 -3.39
C LEU A 229 5.52 -26.16 -2.52
N LEU A 230 5.80 -25.73 -1.29
CA LEU A 230 6.60 -26.51 -0.34
C LEU A 230 5.92 -27.82 0.10
N ARG A 231 4.59 -27.87 0.04
CA ARG A 231 3.80 -29.09 0.26
C ARG A 231 3.76 -30.01 -0.96
N GLY A 232 4.32 -29.57 -2.09
CA GLY A 232 4.27 -30.30 -3.36
C GLY A 232 2.97 -30.12 -4.12
N GLU A 233 2.19 -29.11 -3.76
CA GLU A 233 0.95 -28.77 -4.45
C GLU A 233 1.21 -27.91 -5.68
N THR A 234 0.29 -27.94 -6.65
CA THR A 234 0.37 -27.11 -7.86
C THR A 234 -0.38 -25.82 -7.64
N ILE A 235 0.26 -24.70 -7.94
CA ILE A 235 -0.35 -23.37 -7.91
C ILE A 235 -0.65 -22.88 -9.32
N GLY A 236 -1.73 -22.14 -9.50
CA GLY A 236 -2.15 -21.60 -10.81
C GLY A 236 -3.44 -22.26 -11.34
N PRO A 237 -3.82 -21.98 -12.61
CA PRO A 237 -3.04 -21.33 -13.67
C PRO A 237 -2.89 -19.80 -13.46
N PHE A 238 -1.72 -19.27 -13.79
CA PHE A 238 -1.44 -17.83 -13.72
C PHE A 238 -1.38 -17.23 -15.12
N THR A 239 -1.96 -16.04 -15.27
CA THR A 239 -1.99 -15.28 -16.54
C THR A 239 -0.93 -14.17 -16.58
N ASP A 240 -0.28 -13.87 -15.46
CA ASP A 240 0.56 -12.69 -15.27
C ASP A 240 2.06 -12.97 -15.37
N PHE A 241 2.47 -14.07 -15.99
CA PHE A 241 3.88 -14.37 -16.21
C PHE A 241 4.49 -13.43 -17.25
N ARG A 242 5.67 -12.91 -16.93
CA ARG A 242 6.51 -12.11 -17.84
C ARG A 242 7.83 -12.84 -18.08
N SER A 243 8.18 -12.95 -19.35
CA SER A 243 9.49 -13.44 -19.78
C SER A 243 10.56 -12.38 -19.65
#